data_a7329b87766993a8f0290a4d7885fab8
#
_entry.id   a7329b87766993a8f0290a4d7885fab8
#
_cell.length_a   1.000
_cell.length_b   1.000
_cell.length_c   1.000
_cell.angle_alpha   90.00
_cell.angle_beta   90.00
_cell.angle_gamma   90.00
#
_symmetry.space_group_name_H-M   'P 1'
#
loop_
_entity.id
_entity.type
_entity.pdbx_description
1 polymer ?
#
loop_
_entity_poly.entity_id
_entity_poly.type
_entity_poly.pdbx_seq_one_letter_code
_entity_poly.pdbx_strand_id
1 'polypeptide(L)'
;QRQMCIRDRPNTEFVFIGYGPSADKMKDIPNVKYLGFKTGEELYRIIAEAAISVCPSEWYENCPYSVMESVLLGTPVVGSKMGGIPELIEPGKTGELFEAGNVEELMKAIKKVLQTQDVLERYTKNCSQVNYETTESYYVKLMKIYRGEKNVEQISS
;
A
#
# COMPACT_ATOMS: atom_id res chain seq x y z
N GLN A 1 15.09 -6.42 11.98
CA GLN A 1 15.35 -5.10 11.38
C GLN A 1 14.09 -4.25 11.25
N ARG A 2 12.95 -4.82 10.78
CA ARG A 2 11.66 -4.09 10.68
C ARG A 2 11.13 -3.58 12.02
N GLN A 3 11.45 -4.27 13.12
CA GLN A 3 11.08 -3.83 14.48
C GLN A 3 11.74 -2.51 14.90
N MET A 4 12.89 -2.15 14.32
CA MET A 4 13.56 -0.86 14.63
C MET A 4 12.68 0.32 14.20
N CYS A 5 12.07 0.29 13.00
CA CYS A 5 11.20 1.37 12.53
C CYS A 5 10.01 1.63 13.46
N ILE A 6 9.51 0.57 14.12
CA ILE A 6 8.39 0.63 15.04
C ILE A 6 8.84 1.22 16.39
N ARG A 7 9.96 0.73 16.94
CA ARG A 7 10.49 1.17 18.24
C ARG A 7 10.92 2.63 18.27
N ASP A 8 11.41 3.14 17.14
CA ASP A 8 11.84 4.54 17.02
C ASP A 8 10.67 5.55 16.99
N ARG A 9 9.41 5.05 17.04
CA ARG A 9 8.20 5.86 16.97
C ARG A 9 7.21 5.49 18.06
N PRO A 10 7.54 5.78 19.33
CA PRO A 10 6.72 5.37 20.46
C PRO A 10 5.32 5.98 20.47
N ASN A 11 5.13 7.13 19.80
CA ASN A 11 3.85 7.83 19.69
C ASN A 11 3.03 7.43 18.45
N THR A 12 3.45 6.39 17.72
CA THR A 12 2.75 5.89 16.54
C THR A 12 2.26 4.48 16.82
N GLU A 13 0.97 4.23 16.70
CA GLU A 13 0.41 2.88 16.76
C GLU A 13 0.63 2.17 15.41
N PHE A 14 1.16 0.98 15.45
CA PHE A 14 1.31 0.10 14.30
C PHE A 14 0.31 -1.05 14.40
N VAL A 15 -0.61 -1.10 13.45
CA VAL A 15 -1.64 -2.16 13.39
C VAL A 15 -1.20 -3.24 12.41
N PHE A 16 -1.18 -4.48 12.87
CA PHE A 16 -0.91 -5.65 12.05
C PHE A 16 -2.16 -6.49 11.88
N ILE A 17 -2.48 -6.81 10.62
CA ILE A 17 -3.64 -7.62 10.26
C ILE A 17 -3.16 -8.80 9.42
N GLY A 18 -3.68 -9.98 9.71
CA GLY A 18 -3.34 -11.20 8.99
C GLY A 18 -2.82 -12.32 9.90
N TYR A 19 -2.35 -13.38 9.28
CA TYR A 19 -1.67 -14.50 9.95
C TYR A 19 -0.24 -14.63 9.46
N GLY A 20 0.62 -15.15 10.30
CA GLY A 20 1.97 -15.48 9.88
C GLY A 20 2.82 -16.03 11.05
N PRO A 21 3.89 -16.76 10.73
CA PRO A 21 4.76 -17.37 11.74
C PRO A 21 5.51 -16.35 12.62
N SER A 22 5.51 -15.08 12.22
CA SER A 22 6.13 -13.98 12.96
C SER A 22 5.15 -13.19 13.84
N ALA A 23 3.87 -13.59 13.89
CA ALA A 23 2.85 -12.88 14.68
C ALA A 23 3.22 -12.74 16.15
N ASP A 24 3.74 -13.82 16.75
CA ASP A 24 4.13 -13.80 18.16
C ASP A 24 5.28 -12.84 18.47
N LYS A 25 6.18 -12.60 17.49
CA LYS A 25 7.28 -11.64 17.65
C LYS A 25 6.83 -10.18 17.71
N MET A 26 5.59 -9.90 17.28
CA MET A 26 5.03 -8.56 17.26
C MET A 26 4.31 -8.21 18.56
N LYS A 27 3.83 -9.21 19.32
CA LYS A 27 3.04 -9.00 20.54
C LYS A 27 3.79 -8.28 21.66
N ASP A 28 5.12 -8.42 21.69
CA ASP A 28 5.97 -7.86 22.74
C ASP A 28 6.46 -6.42 22.43
N ILE A 29 5.95 -5.79 21.38
CA ILE A 29 6.33 -4.41 21.01
C ILE A 29 5.23 -3.47 21.49
N PRO A 30 5.53 -2.51 22.41
CA PRO A 30 4.50 -1.73 23.12
C PRO A 30 3.54 -0.93 22.24
N ASN A 31 3.99 -0.46 21.08
CA ASN A 31 3.19 0.35 20.15
C ASN A 31 2.67 -0.45 18.96
N VAL A 32 2.62 -1.78 19.09
CA VAL A 32 2.07 -2.70 18.08
C VAL A 32 0.75 -3.28 18.57
N LYS A 33 -0.26 -3.22 17.72
CA LYS A 33 -1.55 -3.86 17.90
C LYS A 33 -1.74 -4.93 16.84
N TYR A 34 -1.82 -6.16 17.28
CA TYR A 34 -2.06 -7.31 16.41
C TYR A 34 -3.54 -7.70 16.46
N LEU A 35 -4.25 -7.55 15.33
CA LEU A 35 -5.71 -7.75 15.25
C LEU A 35 -6.10 -9.12 14.68
N GLY A 36 -5.12 -9.96 14.30
CA GLY A 36 -5.42 -11.21 13.62
C GLY A 36 -5.97 -11.00 12.22
N PHE A 37 -6.68 -11.99 11.71
CA PHE A 37 -7.27 -11.92 10.37
C PHE A 37 -8.56 -11.09 10.38
N LYS A 38 -8.69 -10.19 9.41
CA LYS A 38 -9.86 -9.34 9.19
C LYS A 38 -10.27 -9.37 7.73
N THR A 39 -11.55 -9.21 7.45
CA THR A 39 -12.12 -9.16 6.09
C THR A 39 -13.28 -8.17 6.01
N GLY A 40 -13.67 -7.83 4.78
CA GLY A 40 -14.85 -7.02 4.50
C GLY A 40 -14.80 -5.64 5.16
N GLU A 41 -15.95 -5.16 5.61
CA GLU A 41 -16.12 -3.81 6.14
C GLU A 41 -15.21 -3.50 7.34
N GLU A 42 -14.96 -4.48 8.20
CA GLU A 42 -14.06 -4.29 9.35
C GLU A 42 -12.62 -3.99 8.90
N LEU A 43 -12.12 -4.74 7.91
CA LEU A 43 -10.80 -4.51 7.32
C LEU A 43 -10.74 -3.14 6.64
N TYR A 44 -11.73 -2.82 5.83
CA TYR A 44 -11.78 -1.56 5.10
C TYR A 44 -11.83 -0.35 6.02
N ARG A 45 -12.58 -0.43 7.12
CA ARG A 45 -12.59 0.63 8.12
C ARG A 45 -11.23 0.84 8.76
N ILE A 46 -10.53 -0.23 9.13
CA ILE A 46 -9.20 -0.12 9.74
C ILE A 46 -8.20 0.51 8.77
N ILE A 47 -8.27 0.13 7.49
CA ILE A 47 -7.42 0.72 6.45
C ILE A 47 -7.75 2.20 6.26
N ALA A 48 -9.03 2.56 6.13
CA ALA A 48 -9.46 3.94 5.92
C ALA A 48 -9.14 4.87 7.10
N GLU A 49 -9.11 4.36 8.33
CA GLU A 49 -8.74 5.10 9.54
C GLU A 49 -7.21 5.22 9.72
N ALA A 50 -6.42 4.45 8.99
CA ALA A 50 -4.97 4.50 9.09
C ALA A 50 -4.39 5.74 8.38
N ALA A 51 -3.38 6.37 8.99
CA ALA A 51 -2.66 7.47 8.35
C ALA A 51 -1.91 7.01 7.09
N ILE A 52 -1.33 5.82 7.12
CA ILE A 52 -0.65 5.18 5.97
C ILE A 52 -0.83 3.66 6.03
N SER A 53 -0.76 3.02 4.90
CA SER A 53 -0.62 1.58 4.76
C SER A 53 0.81 1.23 4.38
N VAL A 54 1.36 0.11 4.88
CA VAL A 54 2.72 -0.30 4.58
C VAL A 54 2.72 -1.71 3.98
N CYS A 55 3.23 -1.83 2.75
CA CYS A 55 3.37 -3.10 2.04
C CYS A 55 4.86 -3.44 1.83
N PRO A 56 5.54 -4.05 2.84
CA PRO A 56 6.98 -4.28 2.81
C PRO A 56 7.32 -5.66 2.25
N SER A 57 6.68 -6.08 1.17
CA SER A 57 6.88 -7.41 0.61
C SER A 57 8.32 -7.61 0.11
N GLU A 58 8.90 -8.76 0.41
CA GLU A 58 10.17 -9.23 -0.14
C GLU A 58 9.94 -10.35 -1.17
N TRP A 59 8.68 -10.73 -1.39
CA TRP A 59 8.24 -11.68 -2.39
C TRP A 59 7.71 -10.97 -3.62
N TYR A 60 7.82 -11.61 -4.77
CA TYR A 60 7.34 -11.06 -6.02
C TYR A 60 5.80 -11.04 -6.03
N GLU A 61 5.24 -9.86 -5.83
CA GLU A 61 3.80 -9.62 -5.86
C GLU A 61 3.36 -9.38 -7.31
N ASN A 62 2.30 -10.06 -7.75
CA ASN A 62 1.76 -9.79 -9.07
C ASN A 62 0.88 -8.53 -9.07
N CYS A 63 -0.20 -8.57 -8.28
CA CYS A 63 -1.12 -7.43 -8.11
C CYS A 63 -1.67 -7.46 -6.67
N PRO A 64 -0.98 -6.84 -5.70
CA PRO A 64 -1.40 -6.91 -4.31
C PRO A 64 -2.66 -6.07 -4.06
N TYR A 65 -3.79 -6.75 -3.87
CA TYR A 65 -5.08 -6.11 -3.58
C TYR A 65 -5.00 -5.18 -2.36
N SER A 66 -4.20 -5.51 -1.35
CA SER A 66 -4.02 -4.68 -0.17
C SER A 66 -3.50 -3.28 -0.49
N VAL A 67 -2.68 -3.13 -1.54
CA VAL A 67 -2.20 -1.83 -2.02
C VAL A 67 -3.34 -1.09 -2.73
N MET A 68 -4.04 -1.76 -3.65
CA MET A 68 -5.17 -1.16 -4.38
C MET A 68 -6.28 -0.73 -3.41
N GLU A 69 -6.67 -1.60 -2.49
CA GLU A 69 -7.71 -1.32 -1.49
C GLU A 69 -7.32 -0.12 -0.61
N SER A 70 -6.06 -0.05 -0.18
CA SER A 70 -5.59 1.09 0.62
C SER A 70 -5.71 2.40 -0.15
N VAL A 71 -5.24 2.45 -1.39
CA VAL A 71 -5.34 3.66 -2.23
C VAL A 71 -6.79 4.05 -2.49
N LEU A 72 -7.66 3.09 -2.84
CA LEU A 72 -9.10 3.33 -3.09
C LEU A 72 -9.84 3.83 -1.84
N LEU A 73 -9.39 3.44 -0.66
CA LEU A 73 -9.93 3.91 0.62
C LEU A 73 -9.35 5.27 1.06
N GLY A 74 -8.50 5.88 0.24
CA GLY A 74 -7.88 7.17 0.52
C GLY A 74 -6.63 7.08 1.39
N THR A 75 -6.11 5.90 1.66
CA THR A 75 -4.95 5.69 2.53
C THR A 75 -3.67 5.59 1.71
N PRO A 76 -2.71 6.52 1.87
CA PRO A 76 -1.44 6.49 1.16
C PRO A 76 -0.61 5.23 1.50
N VAL A 77 0.11 4.71 0.52
CA VAL A 77 0.86 3.47 0.68
C VAL A 77 2.36 3.68 0.63
N VAL A 78 3.08 3.11 1.59
CA VAL A 78 4.54 2.94 1.53
C VAL A 78 4.84 1.50 1.12
N GLY A 79 5.25 1.30 -0.14
CA GLY A 79 5.44 -0.02 -0.75
C GLY A 79 6.88 -0.32 -1.12
N SER A 80 7.24 -1.61 -1.10
CA SER A 80 8.54 -2.05 -1.60
C SER A 80 8.55 -2.07 -3.14
N LYS A 81 9.70 -1.84 -3.75
CA LYS A 81 9.91 -2.00 -5.20
C LYS A 81 10.01 -3.48 -5.56
N MET A 82 8.89 -4.20 -5.42
CA MET A 82 8.83 -5.64 -5.65
C MET A 82 7.62 -6.01 -6.51
N GLY A 83 7.88 -6.68 -7.63
CA GLY A 83 6.81 -7.13 -8.56
C GLY A 83 5.94 -5.97 -9.05
N GLY A 84 4.62 -6.13 -8.99
CA GLY A 84 3.64 -5.14 -9.43
C GLY A 84 3.33 -4.02 -8.43
N ILE A 85 3.95 -4.00 -7.23
CA ILE A 85 3.72 -2.92 -6.26
C ILE A 85 4.03 -1.53 -6.85
N PRO A 86 5.16 -1.32 -7.58
CA PRO A 86 5.47 -0.02 -8.17
C PRO A 86 4.46 0.48 -9.20
N GLU A 87 3.69 -0.41 -9.82
CA GLU A 87 2.68 -0.04 -10.81
C GLU A 87 1.41 0.55 -10.16
N LEU A 88 1.21 0.29 -8.87
CA LEU A 88 0.02 0.69 -8.12
C LEU A 88 0.23 1.95 -7.27
N ILE A 89 1.47 2.42 -7.14
CA ILE A 89 1.85 3.55 -6.29
C ILE A 89 2.54 4.61 -7.13
N GLU A 90 1.99 5.82 -7.15
CA GLU A 90 2.66 6.99 -7.72
C GLU A 90 3.48 7.70 -6.63
N PRO A 91 4.83 7.62 -6.67
CA PRO A 91 5.68 8.26 -5.68
C PRO A 91 5.45 9.77 -5.62
N GLY A 92 5.30 10.32 -4.42
CA GLY A 92 5.01 11.74 -4.21
C GLY A 92 3.54 12.12 -4.35
N LYS A 93 2.67 11.19 -4.79
CA LYS A 93 1.23 11.44 -4.97
C LYS A 93 0.37 10.52 -4.12
N THR A 94 0.40 9.20 -4.37
CA THR A 94 -0.42 8.21 -3.66
C THR A 94 0.37 7.43 -2.62
N GLY A 95 1.68 7.61 -2.57
CA GLY A 95 2.54 6.94 -1.61
C GLY A 95 4.02 7.13 -1.91
N GLU A 96 4.84 6.26 -1.33
CA GLU A 96 6.27 6.23 -1.53
C GLU A 96 6.76 4.80 -1.75
N LEU A 97 7.87 4.67 -2.48
CA LEU A 97 8.50 3.40 -2.75
C LEU A 97 9.88 3.31 -2.07
N PHE A 98 10.25 2.11 -1.68
CA PHE A 98 11.57 1.81 -1.11
C PHE A 98 12.11 0.47 -1.62
N GLU A 99 13.42 0.27 -1.60
CA GLU A 99 14.04 -1.00 -2.00
C GLU A 99 13.68 -2.12 -1.03
N ALA A 100 13.23 -3.26 -1.56
CA ALA A 100 12.82 -4.41 -0.76
C ALA A 100 13.94 -4.85 0.20
N GLY A 101 13.59 -5.04 1.48
CA GLY A 101 14.56 -5.37 2.53
C GLY A 101 15.36 -4.19 3.08
N ASN A 102 15.30 -3.00 2.45
CA ASN A 102 16.02 -1.82 2.92
C ASN A 102 15.24 -1.06 3.99
N VAL A 103 15.58 -1.29 5.25
CA VAL A 103 14.91 -0.71 6.41
C VAL A 103 15.09 0.82 6.50
N GLU A 104 16.27 1.32 6.10
CA GLU A 104 16.55 2.75 6.14
C GLU A 104 15.70 3.53 5.13
N GLU A 105 15.53 2.99 3.93
CA GLU A 105 14.65 3.57 2.93
C GLU A 105 13.18 3.49 3.35
N LEU A 106 12.74 2.36 3.91
CA LEU A 106 11.41 2.25 4.50
C LEU A 106 11.15 3.35 5.54
N MET A 107 12.10 3.56 6.46
CA MET A 107 12.00 4.62 7.47
C MET A 107 11.92 6.02 6.84
N LYS A 108 12.73 6.29 5.82
CA LYS A 108 12.71 7.58 5.09
C LYS A 108 11.36 7.78 4.38
N ALA A 109 10.86 6.74 3.71
CA ALA A 109 9.57 6.80 3.02
C ALA A 109 8.41 7.07 3.99
N ILE A 110 8.35 6.36 5.12
CA ILE A 110 7.34 6.61 6.17
C ILE A 110 7.47 8.05 6.73
N LYS A 111 8.70 8.52 7.01
CA LYS A 111 8.92 9.89 7.50
C LYS A 111 8.45 10.94 6.49
N LYS A 112 8.67 10.70 5.20
CA LYS A 112 8.28 11.62 4.13
C LYS A 112 6.77 11.79 4.05
N VAL A 113 6.00 10.70 4.11
CA VAL A 113 4.53 10.77 4.05
C VAL A 113 3.94 11.39 5.31
N LEU A 114 4.52 11.10 6.48
CA LEU A 114 4.07 11.60 7.78
C LEU A 114 4.79 12.87 8.23
N GLN A 115 5.42 13.61 7.33
CA GLN A 115 6.26 14.75 7.66
C GLN A 115 5.48 15.88 8.34
N THR A 116 4.32 16.24 7.76
CA THR A 116 3.38 17.22 8.29
C THR A 116 1.96 16.76 7.96
N GLN A 117 0.98 17.32 8.68
CA GLN A 117 -0.44 17.06 8.41
C GLN A 117 -0.82 17.45 6.97
N ASP A 118 -0.37 18.60 6.49
CA ASP A 118 -0.65 19.09 5.11
C ASP A 118 -0.10 18.12 4.04
N VAL A 119 1.08 17.53 4.30
CA VAL A 119 1.67 16.53 3.40
C VAL A 119 0.80 15.28 3.35
N LEU A 120 0.39 14.77 4.52
CA LEU A 120 -0.47 13.59 4.61
C LEU A 120 -1.81 13.83 3.91
N GLU A 121 -2.47 14.96 4.17
CA GLU A 121 -3.74 15.32 3.54
C GLU A 121 -3.64 15.40 2.02
N ARG A 122 -2.53 15.90 1.50
CA ARG A 122 -2.28 15.92 0.05
C ARG A 122 -2.20 14.51 -0.53
N TYR A 123 -1.49 13.59 0.12
CA TYR A 123 -1.43 12.18 -0.30
C TYR A 123 -2.81 11.53 -0.26
N THR A 124 -3.55 11.69 0.84
CA THR A 124 -4.91 11.19 1.02
C THR A 124 -5.86 11.70 -0.07
N LYS A 125 -5.81 13.00 -0.36
CA LYS A 125 -6.60 13.61 -1.43
C LYS A 125 -6.25 13.04 -2.80
N ASN A 126 -4.98 12.81 -3.09
CA ASN A 126 -4.57 12.21 -4.35
C ASN A 126 -5.05 10.75 -4.46
N CYS A 127 -4.96 9.97 -3.38
CA CYS A 127 -5.49 8.60 -3.34
C CYS A 127 -6.97 8.57 -3.71
N SER A 128 -7.79 9.48 -3.16
CA SER A 128 -9.23 9.53 -3.44
C SER A 128 -9.58 9.89 -4.91
N GLN A 129 -8.61 10.30 -5.70
CA GLN A 129 -8.77 10.61 -7.13
C GLN A 129 -8.32 9.46 -8.04
N VAL A 130 -7.73 8.41 -7.48
CA VAL A 130 -7.29 7.25 -8.27
C VAL A 130 -8.49 6.41 -8.67
N ASN A 131 -8.54 6.07 -9.96
CA ASN A 131 -9.49 5.11 -10.50
C ASN A 131 -8.71 3.96 -11.13
N TYR A 132 -8.74 2.81 -10.52
CA TYR A 132 -8.24 1.60 -11.16
C TYR A 132 -9.23 1.11 -12.21
N GLU A 133 -8.71 0.43 -13.20
CA GLU A 133 -9.53 -0.14 -14.26
C GLU A 133 -10.51 -1.17 -13.70
N THR A 134 -11.78 -1.05 -14.09
CA THR A 134 -12.81 -2.03 -13.68
C THR A 134 -12.70 -3.30 -14.53
N THR A 135 -13.25 -4.39 -14.02
CA THR A 135 -13.34 -5.66 -14.78
C THR A 135 -14.03 -5.47 -16.12
N GLU A 136 -15.06 -4.63 -16.18
CA GLU A 136 -15.80 -4.31 -17.40
C GLU A 136 -14.94 -3.55 -18.41
N SER A 137 -14.22 -2.51 -17.96
CA SER A 137 -13.35 -1.74 -18.85
C SER A 137 -12.18 -2.58 -19.36
N TYR A 138 -11.59 -3.40 -18.49
CA TYR A 138 -10.55 -4.36 -18.87
C TYR A 138 -11.06 -5.39 -19.88
N TYR A 139 -12.26 -5.96 -19.65
CA TYR A 139 -12.89 -6.88 -20.58
C TYR A 139 -13.09 -6.26 -21.97
N VAL A 140 -13.57 -5.02 -22.03
CA VAL A 140 -13.75 -4.30 -23.32
C VAL A 140 -12.41 -4.13 -24.04
N LYS A 141 -11.34 -3.76 -23.34
CA LYS A 141 -9.99 -3.65 -23.93
C LYS A 141 -9.50 -5.00 -24.45
N LEU A 142 -9.63 -6.04 -23.65
CA LEU A 142 -9.23 -7.40 -24.03
C LEU A 142 -9.96 -7.88 -25.27
N MET A 143 -11.27 -7.66 -25.35
CA MET A 143 -12.08 -8.03 -26.52
C MET A 143 -11.70 -7.27 -27.79
N LYS A 144 -11.27 -6.00 -27.68
CA LYS A 144 -10.74 -5.24 -28.82
C LYS A 144 -9.46 -5.89 -29.36
N ILE A 145 -8.57 -6.33 -28.47
CA ILE A 145 -7.33 -7.04 -28.86
C ILE A 145 -7.67 -8.33 -29.60
N TYR A 146 -8.57 -9.15 -29.07
CA TYR A 146 -8.98 -10.41 -29.72
C TYR A 146 -9.66 -10.21 -31.08
N ARG A 147 -10.35 -9.08 -31.27
CA ARG A 147 -10.98 -8.75 -32.58
C ARG A 147 -10.01 -8.12 -33.57
N GLY A 148 -8.75 -7.88 -33.19
CA GLY A 148 -7.74 -7.25 -34.04
C GLY A 148 -8.03 -5.77 -34.29
N GLU A 149 -8.85 -5.11 -33.47
CA GLU A 149 -9.11 -3.69 -33.55
C GLU A 149 -7.84 -2.94 -33.12
N LYS A 150 -7.15 -2.34 -34.11
CA LYS A 150 -5.94 -1.56 -33.87
C LYS A 150 -6.30 -0.19 -33.25
N ASN A 151 -6.36 -0.12 -31.94
CA ASN A 151 -6.16 1.09 -31.15
C ASN A 151 -5.86 0.66 -29.72
N VAL A 152 -4.73 0.01 -29.54
CA VAL A 152 -4.12 -0.18 -28.21
C VAL A 152 -3.10 0.95 -28.07
N GLU A 153 -3.57 2.17 -27.86
CA GLU A 153 -2.73 3.22 -27.36
C GLU A 153 -2.39 2.86 -25.91
N GLN A 154 -1.11 2.53 -25.76
CA GLN A 154 -0.35 2.52 -24.51
C GLN A 154 -0.82 1.60 -23.38
N ILE A 155 -0.45 0.33 -23.50
CA ILE A 155 -0.09 -0.52 -22.36
C ILE A 155 1.40 -0.27 -22.11
N SER A 156 1.77 0.92 -21.70
CA SER A 156 3.11 1.20 -21.15
C SER A 156 3.24 2.69 -20.84
N SER A 157 3.03 3.01 -19.63
CA SER A 157 3.79 4.09 -18.96
C SER A 157 3.69 3.89 -17.46
#